data_72827d047be49eec90a5d32e67d833a6
#
_entry.id   72827d047be49eec90a5d32e67d833a6
#
_cell.length_a   1.000
_cell.length_b   1.000
_cell.length_c   1.000
_cell.angle_alpha   90.00
_cell.angle_beta   90.00
_cell.angle_gamma   90.00
#
_symmetry.space_group_name_H-M   'P 1'
#
loop_
_entity.id
_entity.type
_entity.pdbx_description
1 polymer ?
#
loop_
_entity_poly.entity_id
_entity_poly.type
_entity_poly.pdbx_seq_one_letter_code
_entity_poly.pdbx_strand_id
1 'polypeptide(L)'
;MRNPVVSARPGLPDGSRTPSRAIAVLLAVGAVAGCAQGRAPSDVLVVPLSSVAGDAVRGRAVFVAREAGHCVLCHAAPDVLPAGNIGPSMRGAGSRWSAAQLRLRVVDITRVNPDAVMPSFYRVTGLNHVPARYRDQPVLSAQQVEDVVAFLGSLK
;
A
#
# COMPACT_ATOMS: atom_id res chain seq x y z
N MET A 1 -37.33 -35.06 -56.32
CA MET A 1 -37.16 -35.44 -57.74
C MET A 1 -35.76 -35.06 -58.20
N ARG A 2 -35.02 -36.11 -58.53
CA ARG A 2 -33.94 -36.17 -59.55
C ARG A 2 -32.72 -35.24 -59.41
N ASN A 3 -31.63 -35.87 -59.01
CA ASN A 3 -30.29 -35.76 -59.61
C ASN A 3 -30.34 -35.90 -61.16
N PRO A 4 -29.29 -35.52 -61.92
CA PRO A 4 -27.89 -35.98 -61.77
C PRO A 4 -26.84 -34.96 -62.33
N VAL A 5 -25.57 -35.13 -61.96
CA VAL A 5 -24.46 -35.92 -62.60
C VAL A 5 -23.48 -35.10 -63.48
N VAL A 6 -22.21 -35.37 -63.25
CA VAL A 6 -21.04 -35.67 -64.14
C VAL A 6 -20.08 -34.49 -64.38
N SER A 7 -18.93 -34.60 -63.79
CA SER A 7 -17.65 -35.15 -64.27
C SER A 7 -16.86 -34.29 -65.26
N ALA A 8 -15.64 -33.96 -64.89
CA ALA A 8 -14.42 -34.32 -65.65
C ALA A 8 -13.16 -33.62 -65.11
N ARG A 9 -12.18 -34.38 -64.73
CA ARG A 9 -10.76 -34.05 -64.78
C ARG A 9 -10.32 -34.21 -66.25
N PRO A 10 -9.21 -33.65 -66.76
CA PRO A 10 -7.84 -33.86 -66.28
C PRO A 10 -6.87 -32.69 -66.60
N GLY A 11 -5.65 -32.79 -66.13
CA GLY A 11 -4.49 -32.20 -66.80
C GLY A 11 -3.42 -31.59 -65.87
N LEU A 12 -2.47 -32.39 -65.40
CA LEU A 12 -1.11 -31.93 -65.16
C LEU A 12 -0.34 -31.82 -66.43
N PRO A 13 0.63 -30.88 -66.49
CA PRO A 13 2.01 -31.28 -66.52
C PRO A 13 2.95 -30.45 -65.62
N ASP A 14 3.76 -31.16 -64.91
CA ASP A 14 5.21 -31.19 -64.82
C ASP A 14 6.00 -29.99 -65.32
N GLY A 15 6.86 -29.45 -64.48
CA GLY A 15 7.76 -28.33 -64.79
C GLY A 15 8.73 -28.08 -63.65
N SER A 16 9.63 -29.01 -63.47
CA SER A 16 10.86 -28.83 -62.68
C SER A 16 11.56 -27.48 -62.93
N ARG A 17 11.81 -26.71 -61.90
CA ARG A 17 13.00 -25.83 -61.79
C ARG A 17 13.43 -25.69 -60.34
N THR A 18 14.62 -26.17 -60.12
CA THR A 18 15.43 -26.12 -58.89
C THR A 18 15.96 -24.70 -58.57
N PRO A 19 16.75 -24.52 -57.52
CA PRO A 19 16.40 -23.67 -56.40
C PRO A 19 17.22 -22.40 -56.39
N SER A 20 16.63 -21.35 -55.96
CA SER A 20 17.39 -20.12 -55.61
C SER A 20 17.31 -19.95 -54.10
N ARG A 21 18.46 -20.20 -53.44
CA ARG A 21 18.68 -19.93 -52.05
C ARG A 21 18.56 -18.43 -51.80
N ALA A 22 17.40 -17.97 -51.42
CA ALA A 22 17.24 -16.64 -50.79
C ALA A 22 17.33 -16.85 -49.30
N ILE A 23 18.44 -16.41 -48.71
CA ILE A 23 18.67 -16.33 -47.28
C ILE A 23 17.73 -15.23 -46.73
N ALA A 24 16.62 -15.64 -46.16
CA ALA A 24 15.76 -14.75 -45.39
C ALA A 24 16.41 -14.54 -44.03
N VAL A 25 17.09 -13.40 -43.87
CA VAL A 25 17.52 -12.89 -42.56
C VAL A 25 16.27 -12.43 -41.81
N LEU A 26 15.76 -13.27 -40.96
CA LEU A 26 14.71 -12.91 -39.98
C LEU A 26 15.34 -12.04 -38.89
N LEU A 27 15.21 -10.74 -39.01
CA LEU A 27 15.43 -9.78 -37.93
C LEU A 27 14.31 -10.00 -36.90
N ALA A 28 14.57 -10.79 -35.89
CA ALA A 28 13.76 -10.89 -34.69
C ALA A 28 13.88 -9.57 -33.94
N VAL A 29 12.97 -8.63 -34.18
CA VAL A 29 12.77 -7.46 -33.31
C VAL A 29 12.14 -7.98 -32.01
N GLY A 30 12.99 -8.23 -31.02
CA GLY A 30 12.55 -8.54 -29.67
C GLY A 30 11.83 -7.33 -29.07
N ALA A 31 10.51 -7.37 -29.06
CA ALA A 31 9.71 -6.46 -28.26
C ALA A 31 10.00 -6.74 -26.80
N VAL A 32 10.88 -5.96 -26.17
CA VAL A 32 11.03 -5.92 -24.72
C VAL A 32 9.77 -5.24 -24.18
N ALA A 33 8.76 -6.06 -23.90
CA ALA A 33 7.61 -5.62 -23.11
C ALA A 33 8.13 -5.31 -21.70
N GLY A 34 8.54 -4.06 -21.48
CA GLY A 34 8.82 -3.54 -20.15
C GLY A 34 7.56 -3.64 -19.34
N CYS A 35 7.46 -4.64 -18.47
CA CYS A 35 6.48 -4.65 -17.40
C CYS A 35 6.73 -3.42 -16.55
N ALA A 36 5.98 -2.34 -16.80
CA ALA A 36 5.84 -1.27 -15.83
C ALA A 36 5.19 -1.91 -14.59
N GLN A 37 6.02 -2.36 -13.66
CA GLN A 37 5.57 -2.78 -12.34
C GLN A 37 5.04 -1.51 -11.67
N GLY A 38 3.75 -1.27 -11.82
CA GLY A 38 3.03 -0.31 -11.00
C GLY A 38 3.33 -0.66 -9.55
N ARG A 39 4.17 0.17 -8.90
CA ARG A 39 4.49 0.00 -7.49
C ARG A 39 3.19 0.15 -6.74
N ALA A 40 2.64 -0.95 -6.22
CA ALA A 40 1.52 -0.87 -5.30
C ALA A 40 1.88 0.14 -4.21
N PRO A 41 0.95 1.01 -3.78
CA PRO A 41 1.23 1.94 -2.69
C PRO A 41 1.79 1.13 -1.53
N SER A 42 3.00 1.47 -1.09
CA SER A 42 3.63 0.74 0.00
C SER A 42 2.80 0.96 1.26
N ASP A 43 2.38 -0.12 1.91
CA ASP A 43 1.68 -0.11 3.20
C ASP A 43 2.62 0.19 4.37
N VAL A 44 3.76 0.81 4.08
CA VAL A 44 4.83 1.16 5.01
C VAL A 44 5.36 2.58 4.79
N LEU A 45 5.78 3.22 5.86
CA LEU A 45 6.57 4.45 5.86
C LEU A 45 7.91 4.15 6.53
N VAL A 46 8.91 3.84 5.70
CA VAL A 46 10.21 3.32 6.16
C VAL A 46 11.02 4.40 6.87
N VAL A 47 11.04 5.61 6.30
CA VAL A 47 11.85 6.72 6.83
C VAL A 47 11.19 7.29 8.08
N PRO A 48 11.89 7.36 9.22
CA PRO A 48 11.41 8.04 10.41
C PRO A 48 11.16 9.53 10.14
N LEU A 49 10.16 10.09 10.82
CA LEU A 49 9.81 11.51 10.70
C LEU A 49 10.72 12.41 11.54
N SER A 50 11.39 11.85 12.54
CA SER A 50 12.33 12.54 13.41
C SER A 50 13.70 11.84 13.35
N SER A 51 14.77 12.61 13.49
CA SER A 51 16.15 12.11 13.66
C SER A 51 16.39 11.53 15.06
N VAL A 52 15.53 11.85 16.04
CA VAL A 52 15.60 11.33 17.38
C VAL A 52 14.76 10.06 17.48
N ALA A 53 15.33 8.99 18.04
CA ALA A 53 14.62 7.74 18.23
C ALA A 53 13.37 7.92 19.10
N GLY A 54 12.31 7.18 18.74
CA GLY A 54 11.09 7.17 19.53
C GLY A 54 11.30 6.53 20.90
N ASP A 55 10.58 7.05 21.89
CA ASP A 55 10.61 6.58 23.28
C ASP A 55 9.24 6.04 23.68
N ALA A 56 9.18 4.79 24.16
CA ALA A 56 7.93 4.13 24.48
C ALA A 56 7.19 4.75 25.67
N VAL A 57 7.90 5.34 26.64
CA VAL A 57 7.29 5.97 27.81
C VAL A 57 6.61 7.28 27.39
N ARG A 58 7.30 8.11 26.61
CA ARG A 58 6.69 9.30 26.00
C ARG A 58 5.54 8.93 25.06
N GLY A 59 5.72 7.88 24.28
CA GLY A 59 4.67 7.39 23.37
C GLY A 59 3.40 6.96 24.10
N ARG A 60 3.55 6.28 25.24
CA ARG A 60 2.40 5.96 26.11
C ARG A 60 1.71 7.22 26.63
N ALA A 61 2.47 8.23 27.02
CA ALA A 61 1.91 9.51 27.46
C ALA A 61 1.11 10.18 26.32
N VAL A 62 1.65 10.23 25.10
CA VAL A 62 0.94 10.77 23.92
C VAL A 62 -0.32 9.94 23.60
N PHE A 63 -0.26 8.61 23.74
CA PHE A 63 -1.38 7.70 23.47
C PHE A 63 -2.61 8.01 24.36
N VAL A 64 -2.40 8.40 25.60
CA VAL A 64 -3.47 8.71 26.57
C VAL A 64 -3.85 10.20 26.62
N ALA A 65 -2.97 11.10 26.19
CA ALA A 65 -3.16 12.53 26.36
C ALA A 65 -4.29 13.07 25.47
N ARG A 66 -5.28 13.73 26.08
CA ARG A 66 -6.42 14.36 25.38
C ARG A 66 -6.00 15.44 24.40
N GLU A 67 -4.95 16.17 24.74
CA GLU A 67 -4.45 17.30 23.96
C GLU A 67 -3.48 16.88 22.84
N ALA A 68 -3.23 15.55 22.72
CA ALA A 68 -2.34 15.00 21.73
C ALA A 68 -3.03 13.88 20.95
N GLY A 69 -2.53 12.64 21.03
CA GLY A 69 -3.08 11.51 20.26
C GLY A 69 -4.47 11.06 20.71
N HIS A 70 -4.74 11.06 22.01
CA HIS A 70 -5.98 10.57 22.64
C HIS A 70 -6.45 9.21 22.06
N CYS A 71 -5.48 8.35 21.70
CA CYS A 71 -5.73 7.07 21.03
C CYS A 71 -6.56 6.13 21.91
N VAL A 72 -6.45 6.27 23.23
CA VAL A 72 -7.20 5.51 24.23
C VAL A 72 -8.72 5.71 24.13
N LEU A 73 -9.18 6.79 23.48
CA LEU A 73 -10.60 7.02 23.23
C LEU A 73 -11.20 5.88 22.37
N CYS A 74 -10.43 5.37 21.42
CA CYS A 74 -10.89 4.37 20.47
C CYS A 74 -10.21 3.01 20.68
N HIS A 75 -8.98 2.97 21.18
CA HIS A 75 -8.16 1.75 21.26
C HIS A 75 -7.89 1.33 22.68
N ALA A 76 -8.11 0.04 22.96
CA ALA A 76 -7.58 -0.59 24.16
C ALA A 76 -6.09 -0.90 24.00
N ALA A 77 -5.29 -0.67 25.05
CA ALA A 77 -3.91 -1.11 25.13
C ALA A 77 -3.67 -1.77 26.52
N PRO A 78 -2.70 -2.71 26.65
CA PRO A 78 -2.35 -3.27 27.94
C PRO A 78 -2.00 -2.18 28.96
N ASP A 79 -2.50 -2.33 30.17
CA ASP A 79 -2.22 -1.45 31.31
C ASP A 79 -2.54 0.05 31.08
N VAL A 80 -3.49 0.32 30.17
CA VAL A 80 -3.98 1.67 29.86
C VAL A 80 -5.49 1.73 30.10
N LEU A 81 -5.92 2.66 30.96
CA LEU A 81 -7.32 2.92 31.26
C LEU A 81 -7.62 4.42 31.15
N PRO A 82 -8.85 4.81 30.75
CA PRO A 82 -9.92 3.95 30.23
C PRO A 82 -9.57 3.33 28.88
N ALA A 83 -10.21 2.23 28.51
CA ALA A 83 -9.94 1.50 27.27
C ALA A 83 -11.08 1.66 26.28
N GLY A 84 -10.81 2.24 25.13
CA GLY A 84 -11.77 2.35 24.01
C GLY A 84 -12.00 1.00 23.32
N ASN A 85 -13.12 0.90 22.62
CA ASN A 85 -13.53 -0.31 21.88
C ASN A 85 -14.02 -0.04 20.45
N ILE A 86 -13.79 1.18 19.93
CA ILE A 86 -14.16 1.56 18.56
C ILE A 86 -13.13 1.02 17.56
N GLY A 87 -11.85 1.13 17.90
CA GLY A 87 -10.75 0.61 17.10
C GLY A 87 -10.24 -0.75 17.60
N PRO A 88 -9.39 -1.44 16.83
CA PRO A 88 -8.81 -2.71 17.26
C PRO A 88 -7.92 -2.53 18.52
N SER A 89 -7.87 -3.58 19.35
CA SER A 89 -6.95 -3.61 20.48
C SER A 89 -5.50 -3.54 20.05
N MET A 90 -4.71 -2.74 20.76
CA MET A 90 -3.27 -2.61 20.53
C MET A 90 -2.44 -3.73 21.21
N ARG A 91 -3.08 -4.66 21.95
CA ARG A 91 -2.39 -5.85 22.46
C ARG A 91 -1.67 -6.58 21.33
N GLY A 92 -0.39 -6.86 21.47
CA GLY A 92 0.43 -7.51 20.45
C GLY A 92 0.68 -6.67 19.17
N ALA A 93 0.49 -5.35 19.21
CA ALA A 93 0.69 -4.50 18.03
C ALA A 93 2.09 -4.63 17.45
N GLY A 94 3.11 -4.64 18.31
CA GLY A 94 4.51 -4.79 17.90
C GLY A 94 4.90 -6.20 17.45
N SER A 95 4.01 -7.19 17.61
CA SER A 95 4.19 -8.52 17.02
C SER A 95 3.51 -8.62 15.65
N ARG A 96 2.44 -7.83 15.43
CA ARG A 96 1.68 -7.84 14.16
C ARG A 96 2.25 -6.93 13.09
N TRP A 97 2.86 -5.82 13.48
CA TRP A 97 3.30 -4.78 12.54
C TRP A 97 4.72 -4.29 12.82
N SER A 98 5.49 -4.08 11.76
CA SER A 98 6.78 -3.41 11.84
C SER A 98 6.62 -1.92 12.21
N ALA A 99 7.69 -1.29 12.68
CA ALA A 99 7.70 0.15 12.97
C ALA A 99 7.27 0.99 11.75
N ALA A 100 7.69 0.60 10.55
CA ALA A 100 7.32 1.28 9.31
C ALA A 100 5.82 1.17 8.98
N GLN A 101 5.21 0.03 9.30
CA GLN A 101 3.77 -0.17 9.16
C GLN A 101 2.96 0.57 10.23
N LEU A 102 3.43 0.58 11.47
CA LEU A 102 2.82 1.34 12.57
C LEU A 102 2.90 2.84 12.26
N ARG A 103 4.05 3.33 11.81
CA ARG A 103 4.26 4.74 11.43
C ARG A 103 3.25 5.18 10.38
N LEU A 104 3.11 4.42 9.30
CA LEU A 104 2.14 4.76 8.25
C LEU A 104 0.71 4.86 8.81
N ARG A 105 0.30 3.92 9.65
CA ARG A 105 -1.04 3.89 10.25
C ARG A 105 -1.31 5.09 11.16
N VAL A 106 -0.32 5.55 11.89
CA VAL A 106 -0.44 6.75 12.73
C VAL A 106 -0.43 8.02 11.86
N VAL A 107 0.44 8.10 10.88
CA VAL A 107 0.56 9.25 9.98
C VAL A 107 -0.70 9.44 9.16
N ASP A 108 -1.15 8.38 8.50
CA ASP A 108 -2.31 8.40 7.60
C ASP A 108 -2.84 7.00 7.34
N ILE A 109 -3.77 6.56 8.16
CA ILE A 109 -4.41 5.25 8.02
C ILE A 109 -5.15 5.08 6.70
N THR A 110 -5.63 6.17 6.07
CA THR A 110 -6.40 6.09 4.83
C THR A 110 -5.59 5.56 3.65
N ARG A 111 -4.25 5.57 3.74
CA ARG A 111 -3.37 4.92 2.78
C ARG A 111 -3.40 3.40 2.86
N VAL A 112 -3.84 2.84 3.99
CA VAL A 112 -3.97 1.40 4.22
C VAL A 112 -5.43 0.97 4.11
N ASN A 113 -6.33 1.78 4.64
CA ASN A 113 -7.77 1.58 4.58
C ASN A 113 -8.46 2.93 4.30
N PRO A 114 -8.90 3.18 3.06
CA PRO A 114 -9.56 4.45 2.69
C PRO A 114 -10.82 4.77 3.50
N ASP A 115 -11.51 3.76 4.01
CA ASP A 115 -12.76 3.89 4.77
C ASP A 115 -12.54 3.98 6.29
N ALA A 116 -11.28 4.11 6.74
CA ALA A 116 -10.98 4.20 8.15
C ALA A 116 -11.54 5.46 8.81
N VAL A 117 -12.21 5.29 9.95
CA VAL A 117 -12.70 6.40 10.78
C VAL A 117 -11.61 7.01 11.68
N MET A 118 -10.47 6.32 11.82
CA MET A 118 -9.32 6.85 12.56
C MET A 118 -8.79 8.09 11.83
N PRO A 119 -8.56 9.21 12.52
CA PRO A 119 -8.02 10.41 11.88
C PRO A 119 -6.56 10.23 11.47
N SER A 120 -6.13 11.02 10.48
CA SER A 120 -4.71 11.18 10.17
C SER A 120 -4.08 12.10 11.20
N PHE A 121 -3.03 11.64 11.89
CA PHE A 121 -2.40 12.44 12.95
C PHE A 121 -1.25 13.33 12.46
N TYR A 122 -0.75 13.08 11.25
CA TYR A 122 0.39 13.86 10.71
C TYR A 122 0.12 14.45 9.32
N ARG A 123 -0.75 13.86 8.51
CA ARG A 123 -1.16 14.43 7.22
C ARG A 123 -2.00 15.69 7.44
N VAL A 124 -1.69 16.77 6.70
CA VAL A 124 -2.38 18.07 6.81
C VAL A 124 -3.20 18.44 5.58
N THR A 125 -3.02 17.74 4.44
CA THR A 125 -3.71 18.03 3.18
C THR A 125 -4.83 17.04 2.90
N GLY A 126 -5.87 17.49 2.17
CA GLY A 126 -6.98 16.61 1.76
C GLY A 126 -7.82 16.13 2.95
N LEU A 127 -7.90 16.89 4.03
CA LEU A 127 -8.72 16.61 5.21
C LEU A 127 -10.01 17.43 5.16
N ASN A 128 -11.10 16.87 5.70
CA ASN A 128 -12.38 17.52 5.83
C ASN A 128 -12.69 17.80 7.31
N HIS A 129 -13.48 18.86 7.56
CA HIS A 129 -13.95 19.21 8.91
C HIS A 129 -12.85 19.40 9.96
N VAL A 130 -11.69 19.92 9.54
CA VAL A 130 -10.55 20.15 10.44
C VAL A 130 -10.84 21.30 11.40
N PRO A 131 -10.76 21.11 12.74
CA PRO A 131 -10.88 22.18 13.71
C PRO A 131 -9.85 23.28 13.45
N ALA A 132 -10.22 24.53 13.73
CA ALA A 132 -9.39 25.70 13.41
C ALA A 132 -7.95 25.59 13.94
N ARG A 133 -7.77 25.01 15.15
CA ARG A 133 -6.45 24.83 15.78
C ARG A 133 -5.53 23.84 15.07
N TYR A 134 -6.05 23.01 14.15
CA TYR A 134 -5.28 22.00 13.40
C TYR A 134 -5.24 22.29 11.89
N ARG A 135 -5.70 23.47 11.45
CA ARG A 135 -5.59 23.83 10.04
C ARG A 135 -4.12 24.00 9.67
N ASP A 136 -3.73 23.35 8.60
CA ASP A 136 -2.38 23.39 8.02
C ASP A 136 -1.24 22.94 8.96
N GLN A 137 -1.59 22.27 10.05
CA GLN A 137 -0.61 21.68 10.96
C GLN A 137 -1.05 20.29 11.45
N PRO A 138 -0.10 19.38 11.71
CA PRO A 138 -0.41 18.04 12.16
C PRO A 138 -0.92 18.05 13.62
N VAL A 139 -1.71 17.04 13.97
CA VAL A 139 -2.16 16.82 15.36
C VAL A 139 -1.00 16.42 16.26
N LEU A 140 -0.10 15.57 15.75
CA LEU A 140 1.12 15.14 16.44
C LEU A 140 2.35 15.70 15.74
N SER A 141 3.35 16.11 16.52
CA SER A 141 4.67 16.41 15.97
C SER A 141 5.35 15.15 15.41
N ALA A 142 6.38 15.33 14.58
CA ALA A 142 7.19 14.23 14.06
C ALA A 142 7.73 13.32 15.18
N GLN A 143 8.24 13.92 16.27
CA GLN A 143 8.75 13.18 17.42
C GLN A 143 7.66 12.40 18.16
N GLN A 144 6.48 13.01 18.34
CA GLN A 144 5.35 12.32 18.98
C GLN A 144 4.87 11.11 18.17
N VAL A 145 4.91 11.18 16.84
CA VAL A 145 4.64 10.01 15.99
C VAL A 145 5.65 8.90 16.27
N GLU A 146 6.94 9.21 16.27
CA GLU A 146 7.98 8.20 16.55
C GLU A 146 7.87 7.61 17.97
N ASP A 147 7.53 8.44 18.96
CA ASP A 147 7.31 8.00 20.34
C ASP A 147 6.12 7.02 20.42
N VAL A 148 5.00 7.34 19.77
CA VAL A 148 3.82 6.44 19.69
C VAL A 148 4.18 5.15 18.96
N VAL A 149 4.95 5.21 17.87
CA VAL A 149 5.42 4.01 17.14
C VAL A 149 6.28 3.14 18.05
N ALA A 150 7.18 3.72 18.85
CA ALA A 150 7.99 2.99 19.81
C ALA A 150 7.13 2.32 20.89
N PHE A 151 6.13 3.03 21.44
CA PHE A 151 5.18 2.46 22.40
C PHE A 151 4.40 1.29 21.80
N LEU A 152 3.77 1.47 20.64
CA LEU A 152 3.01 0.40 19.97
C LEU A 152 3.90 -0.80 19.62
N GLY A 153 5.14 -0.54 19.20
CA GLY A 153 6.13 -1.57 18.88
C GLY A 153 6.57 -2.39 20.12
N SER A 154 6.47 -1.83 21.32
CA SER A 154 6.77 -2.51 22.58
C SER A 154 5.67 -3.48 23.04
N LEU A 155 4.45 -3.33 22.55
CA LEU A 155 3.30 -4.17 22.89
C LEU A 155 3.38 -5.53 22.18
N LYS A 156 3.83 -6.56 22.89
CA LYS A 156 4.01 -7.94 22.37
C LYS A 156 2.86 -8.84 22.79
#